data_be85a32dcfd846848ae4963751785aff
#
_entry.id   be85a32dcfd846848ae4963751785aff
#
_cell.length_a   1.000
_cell.length_b   1.000
_cell.length_c   1.000
_cell.angle_alpha   90.00
_cell.angle_beta   90.00
_cell.angle_gamma   90.00
#
_symmetry.space_group_name_H-M   'P 1'
#
loop_
_entity.id
_entity.type
_entity.pdbx_description
1 polymer ?
#
loop_
_entity_poly.entity_id
_entity_poly.type
_entity_poly.pdbx_seq_one_letter_code
_entity_poly.pdbx_strand_id
1 'polypeptide(L)'
;MYPSFPNHGATDDEYQLIVSGKDYNGNPTGNLQYKVAFDIISKPMISNMLNYPNPFTTSTAFVFTVTGIVPPQNIRIEILTITGKIVREITSAELGPINIGRNITQFKWDGTDMYGQKLANGVYLYRVLTNLNGKSLDKYESQDYQDNNINQYFTGGYGKMYLMR
;
A
#
# COMPACT_ATOMS: atom_id res chain seq x y z
N MET A 1 25.64 3.37 18.15
CA MET A 1 26.10 4.24 17.02
C MET A 1 25.13 4.01 15.89
N TYR A 2 24.29 4.99 15.57
CA TYR A 2 23.34 4.88 14.45
C TYR A 2 24.09 5.25 13.16
N PRO A 3 23.92 4.50 12.07
CA PRO A 3 24.53 4.87 10.79
C PRO A 3 23.93 6.19 10.32
N SER A 4 24.77 7.18 10.01
CA SER A 4 24.35 8.40 9.34
C SER A 4 24.25 8.11 7.84
N PHE A 5 23.04 8.21 7.28
CA PHE A 5 22.84 8.13 5.84
C PHE A 5 23.23 9.46 5.18
N PRO A 6 23.94 9.44 4.05
CA PRO A 6 24.23 10.65 3.31
C PRO A 6 22.94 11.27 2.79
N ASN A 7 22.82 12.59 2.90
CA ASN A 7 21.68 13.36 2.43
C ASN A 7 21.77 13.52 0.91
N HIS A 8 21.37 12.49 0.14
CA HIS A 8 21.23 12.57 -1.30
C HIS A 8 19.82 12.98 -1.68
N GLY A 9 19.70 13.94 -2.56
CA GLY A 9 18.40 14.43 -3.06
C GLY A 9 17.64 13.30 -3.75
N ALA A 10 16.34 13.32 -3.59
CA ALA A 10 15.24 12.48 -4.06
C ALA A 10 15.47 11.56 -5.29
N THR A 11 16.43 10.64 -5.20
CA THR A 11 16.65 9.55 -6.14
C THR A 11 16.45 8.23 -5.39
N ASP A 12 15.88 7.25 -6.06
CA ASP A 12 15.78 5.89 -5.52
C ASP A 12 17.21 5.32 -5.43
N ASP A 13 17.66 4.96 -4.23
CA ASP A 13 19.01 4.48 -3.99
C ASP A 13 18.99 3.00 -3.57
N GLU A 14 19.84 2.19 -4.19
CA GLU A 14 20.08 0.81 -3.79
C GLU A 14 21.11 0.76 -2.66
N TYR A 15 20.79 0.06 -1.59
CA TYR A 15 21.64 -0.15 -0.42
C TYR A 15 21.92 -1.62 -0.20
N GLN A 16 23.10 -1.90 0.34
CA GLN A 16 23.46 -3.24 0.74
C GLN A 16 23.82 -3.26 2.22
N LEU A 17 23.05 -4.04 3.01
CA LEU A 17 23.40 -4.36 4.38
C LEU A 17 24.33 -5.57 4.37
N ILE A 18 25.55 -5.39 4.90
CA ILE A 18 26.51 -6.47 5.06
C ILE A 18 26.62 -6.79 6.55
N VAL A 19 26.28 -8.02 6.91
CA VAL A 19 26.39 -8.52 8.28
C VAL A 19 27.58 -9.47 8.38
N SER A 20 28.53 -9.17 9.28
CA SER A 20 29.66 -10.04 9.61
C SER A 20 29.68 -10.30 11.10
N GLY A 21 29.94 -11.54 11.49
CA GLY A 21 30.08 -11.94 12.88
C GLY A 21 31.55 -12.11 13.28
N LYS A 22 31.85 -11.84 14.57
CA LYS A 22 33.11 -12.18 15.21
C LYS A 22 32.82 -12.99 16.46
N ASP A 23 33.72 -13.92 16.79
CA ASP A 23 33.67 -14.65 18.05
C ASP A 23 34.13 -13.76 19.23
N TYR A 24 34.08 -14.32 20.46
CA TYR A 24 34.47 -13.60 21.67
C TYR A 24 35.95 -13.14 21.63
N ASN A 25 36.82 -13.83 20.88
CA ASN A 25 38.22 -13.50 20.73
C ASN A 25 38.49 -12.53 19.58
N GLY A 26 37.44 -12.04 18.89
CA GLY A 26 37.57 -11.11 17.80
C GLY A 26 37.84 -11.74 16.44
N ASN A 27 37.89 -13.07 16.34
CA ASN A 27 38.08 -13.76 15.07
C ASN A 27 36.77 -13.74 14.24
N PRO A 28 36.84 -13.60 12.92
CA PRO A 28 35.68 -13.70 12.09
C PRO A 28 35.04 -15.10 12.20
N THR A 29 33.69 -15.16 12.35
CA THR A 29 32.95 -16.41 12.51
C THR A 29 32.74 -17.19 11.21
N GLY A 30 33.54 -16.89 10.18
CA GLY A 30 33.54 -17.54 8.87
C GLY A 30 33.87 -16.57 7.76
N ASN A 31 34.05 -17.10 6.56
CA ASN A 31 34.30 -16.33 5.35
C ASN A 31 33.03 -15.87 4.65
N LEU A 32 31.86 -16.24 5.17
CA LEU A 32 30.56 -15.89 4.58
C LEU A 32 30.05 -14.58 5.18
N GLN A 33 29.90 -13.58 4.34
CA GLN A 33 29.18 -12.37 4.64
C GLN A 33 27.71 -12.57 4.25
N TYR A 34 26.80 -12.28 5.16
CA TYR A 34 25.40 -12.21 4.83
C TYR A 34 25.12 -10.81 4.25
N LYS A 35 24.65 -10.77 3.00
CA LYS A 35 24.37 -9.53 2.28
C LYS A 35 22.88 -9.46 1.95
N VAL A 36 22.25 -8.36 2.30
CA VAL A 36 20.86 -8.06 1.95
C VAL A 36 20.86 -6.75 1.15
N ALA A 37 20.45 -6.83 -0.10
CA ALA A 37 20.19 -5.64 -0.91
C ALA A 37 18.77 -5.15 -0.63
N PHE A 38 18.57 -3.83 -0.57
CA PHE A 38 17.28 -3.19 -0.44
C PHE A 38 17.29 -1.81 -1.08
N ASP A 39 16.15 -1.41 -1.62
CA ASP A 39 15.98 -0.11 -2.24
C ASP A 39 15.27 0.85 -1.29
N ILE A 40 15.73 2.09 -1.22
CA ILE A 40 15.02 3.17 -0.55
C ILE A 40 14.27 3.95 -1.62
N ILE A 41 12.95 3.83 -1.62
CA ILE A 41 12.07 4.55 -2.54
C ILE A 41 11.70 5.87 -1.89
N SER A 42 12.35 6.95 -2.32
CA SER A 42 12.08 8.32 -1.86
C SER A 42 10.86 8.94 -2.54
N LYS A 43 10.46 8.40 -3.67
CA LYS A 43 9.28 8.86 -4.42
C LYS A 43 7.99 8.52 -3.66
N PRO A 44 7.10 9.50 -3.44
CA PRO A 44 5.81 9.24 -2.82
C PRO A 44 4.90 8.44 -3.77
N MET A 45 4.55 7.23 -3.38
CA MET A 45 3.70 6.31 -4.14
C MET A 45 2.78 5.52 -3.22
N ILE A 46 1.70 4.98 -3.79
CA ILE A 46 0.87 3.97 -3.14
C ILE A 46 0.96 2.69 -3.95
N SER A 47 1.29 1.60 -3.27
CA SER A 47 1.44 0.27 -3.87
C SER A 47 0.70 -0.79 -3.06
N ASN A 48 0.60 -2.00 -3.62
CA ASN A 48 0.03 -3.19 -2.96
C ASN A 48 -1.37 -2.95 -2.38
N MET A 49 -2.21 -2.20 -3.12
CA MET A 49 -3.56 -1.89 -2.69
C MET A 49 -4.46 -3.10 -2.85
N LEU A 50 -5.02 -3.55 -1.73
CA LEU A 50 -6.00 -4.64 -1.68
C LEU A 50 -7.04 -4.37 -0.60
N ASN A 51 -8.17 -5.07 -0.66
CA ASN A 51 -9.14 -5.11 0.43
C ASN A 51 -9.14 -6.50 1.08
N TYR A 52 -9.31 -6.54 2.39
CA TYR A 52 -9.33 -7.79 3.15
C TYR A 52 -10.37 -7.75 4.28
N PRO A 53 -11.19 -8.81 4.39
CA PRO A 53 -11.30 -9.98 3.51
C PRO A 53 -11.88 -9.64 2.12
N ASN A 54 -11.59 -10.50 1.14
CA ASN A 54 -12.17 -10.45 -0.21
C ASN A 54 -12.29 -11.89 -0.76
N PRO A 55 -13.47 -12.46 -0.96
CA PRO A 55 -14.81 -11.88 -0.72
C PRO A 55 -15.11 -11.53 0.75
N PHE A 56 -16.10 -10.65 0.96
CA PHE A 56 -16.55 -10.30 2.30
C PHE A 56 -18.09 -10.36 2.43
N THR A 57 -18.53 -10.64 3.65
CA THR A 57 -19.98 -10.73 3.98
C THR A 57 -20.46 -9.58 4.85
N THR A 58 -19.65 -9.17 5.80
CA THR A 58 -19.99 -8.11 6.77
C THR A 58 -19.26 -6.82 6.50
N SER A 59 -17.93 -6.87 6.40
CA SER A 59 -17.11 -5.69 6.12
C SER A 59 -15.72 -6.07 5.60
N THR A 60 -15.06 -5.12 4.97
CA THR A 60 -13.70 -5.25 4.46
C THR A 60 -12.89 -3.99 4.78
N ALA A 61 -11.61 -4.16 5.15
CA ALA A 61 -10.66 -3.08 5.32
C ALA A 61 -9.79 -2.95 4.08
N PHE A 62 -9.17 -1.78 3.88
CA PHE A 62 -8.21 -1.59 2.81
C PHE A 62 -6.79 -1.67 3.36
N VAL A 63 -5.92 -2.33 2.62
CA VAL A 63 -4.50 -2.53 2.93
C VAL A 63 -3.70 -1.96 1.78
N PHE A 64 -2.68 -1.16 2.06
CA PHE A 64 -1.80 -0.57 1.06
C PHE A 64 -0.48 -0.16 1.68
N THR A 65 0.52 0.04 0.83
CA THR A 65 1.84 0.53 1.25
C THR A 65 2.04 1.94 0.71
N VAL A 66 2.50 2.82 1.57
CA VAL A 66 2.88 4.20 1.21
C VAL A 66 4.39 4.30 1.25
N THR A 67 5.00 4.77 0.16
CA THR A 67 6.42 5.11 0.10
C THR A 67 6.62 6.63 0.07
N GLY A 68 7.86 7.07 0.20
CA GLY A 68 8.21 8.48 0.23
C GLY A 68 8.61 8.99 1.61
N ILE A 69 8.90 10.27 1.71
CA ILE A 69 9.41 10.92 2.94
C ILE A 69 8.26 11.44 3.81
N VAL A 70 7.15 11.83 3.18
CA VAL A 70 5.99 12.41 3.87
C VAL A 70 4.72 11.65 3.46
N PRO A 71 3.89 11.22 4.42
CA PRO A 71 2.63 10.57 4.09
C PRO A 71 1.69 11.56 3.37
N PRO A 72 0.91 11.09 2.39
CA PRO A 72 -0.06 11.93 1.69
C PRO A 72 -1.19 12.36 2.63
N GLN A 73 -1.56 13.64 2.58
CA GLN A 73 -2.56 14.21 3.50
C GLN A 73 -4.00 14.02 3.03
N ASN A 74 -4.22 13.82 1.73
CA ASN A 74 -5.55 13.79 1.12
C ASN A 74 -5.80 12.47 0.39
N ILE A 75 -5.70 11.35 1.11
CA ILE A 75 -6.10 10.05 0.58
C ILE A 75 -7.61 9.92 0.68
N ARG A 76 -8.25 9.47 -0.40
CA ARG A 76 -9.64 9.00 -0.39
C ARG A 76 -9.77 7.75 -1.23
N ILE A 77 -10.73 6.91 -0.86
CA ILE A 77 -11.05 5.68 -1.59
C ILE A 77 -12.45 5.85 -2.14
N GLU A 78 -12.57 5.73 -3.45
CA GLU A 78 -13.86 5.68 -4.12
C GLU A 78 -14.23 4.23 -4.41
N ILE A 79 -15.46 3.86 -4.08
CA ILE A 79 -16.05 2.56 -4.38
C ILE A 79 -17.11 2.76 -5.46
N LEU A 80 -17.03 1.94 -6.49
CA LEU A 80 -17.85 2.10 -7.70
C LEU A 80 -18.55 0.77 -8.05
N THR A 81 -19.65 0.88 -8.72
CA THR A 81 -20.23 -0.24 -9.46
C THR A 81 -19.35 -0.60 -10.65
N ILE A 82 -19.55 -1.77 -11.25
CA ILE A 82 -18.87 -2.19 -12.49
C ILE A 82 -19.15 -1.24 -13.68
N THR A 83 -20.22 -0.46 -13.61
CA THR A 83 -20.58 0.56 -14.61
C THR A 83 -19.92 1.92 -14.36
N GLY A 84 -19.09 2.04 -13.29
CA GLY A 84 -18.36 3.26 -12.96
C GLY A 84 -19.13 4.27 -12.11
N LYS A 85 -20.35 3.93 -11.63
CA LYS A 85 -21.09 4.81 -10.71
C LYS A 85 -20.46 4.73 -9.31
N ILE A 86 -20.05 5.88 -8.76
CA ILE A 86 -19.58 5.96 -7.38
C ILE A 86 -20.74 5.70 -6.42
N VAL A 87 -20.58 4.73 -5.54
CA VAL A 87 -21.56 4.35 -4.51
C VAL A 87 -21.12 4.81 -3.12
N ARG A 88 -19.81 4.89 -2.88
CA ARG A 88 -19.26 5.36 -1.60
C ARG A 88 -17.93 6.06 -1.84
N GLU A 89 -17.71 7.16 -1.15
CA GLU A 89 -16.42 7.80 -0.98
C GLU A 89 -16.02 7.69 0.50
N ILE A 90 -14.82 7.19 0.76
CA ILE A 90 -14.22 7.10 2.09
C ILE A 90 -13.15 8.17 2.16
N THR A 91 -13.35 9.14 3.01
CA THR A 91 -12.46 10.30 3.15
C THR A 91 -11.23 9.98 4.00
N SER A 92 -10.20 10.83 3.93
CA SER A 92 -9.01 10.70 4.77
C SER A 92 -9.34 10.71 6.27
N ALA A 93 -10.35 11.45 6.69
CA ALA A 93 -10.80 11.50 8.08
C ALA A 93 -11.38 10.15 8.55
N GLU A 94 -12.07 9.43 7.67
CA GLU A 94 -12.62 8.10 7.96
C GLU A 94 -11.54 7.01 7.91
N LEU A 95 -10.58 7.13 7.00
CA LEU A 95 -9.50 6.14 6.85
C LEU A 95 -8.63 6.01 8.10
N GLY A 96 -8.55 7.08 8.88
CA GLY A 96 -7.64 7.18 10.02
C GLY A 96 -6.22 7.60 9.62
N PRO A 97 -5.27 7.58 10.55
CA PRO A 97 -3.90 8.02 10.30
C PRO A 97 -3.21 7.12 9.27
N ILE A 98 -2.57 7.76 8.29
CA ILE A 98 -1.80 7.08 7.26
C ILE A 98 -0.32 7.35 7.51
N ASN A 99 0.48 6.28 7.51
CA ASN A 99 1.91 6.32 7.77
C ASN A 99 2.71 5.83 6.55
N ILE A 100 3.98 6.19 6.51
CA ILE A 100 4.92 5.56 5.58
C ILE A 100 5.03 4.08 5.93
N GLY A 101 5.07 3.23 4.92
CA GLY A 101 5.05 1.78 5.05
C GLY A 101 3.65 1.19 4.89
N ARG A 102 3.43 0.00 5.45
CA ARG A 102 2.17 -0.73 5.33
C ARG A 102 1.08 -0.12 6.20
N ASN A 103 -0.08 0.12 5.60
CA ASN A 103 -1.26 0.64 6.26
C ASN A 103 -2.42 -0.36 6.16
N ILE A 104 -3.24 -0.38 7.21
CA ILE A 104 -4.55 -1.05 7.23
C ILE A 104 -5.53 0.00 7.74
N THR A 105 -6.58 0.28 6.96
CA THR A 105 -7.54 1.33 7.33
C THR A 105 -8.30 0.96 8.60
N GLN A 106 -8.52 1.95 9.46
CA GLN A 106 -9.37 1.79 10.64
C GLN A 106 -10.84 1.64 10.22
N PHE A 107 -11.24 2.38 9.21
CA PHE A 107 -12.55 2.24 8.59
C PHE A 107 -12.67 0.90 7.86
N LYS A 108 -13.78 0.20 8.11
CA LYS A 108 -14.17 -1.01 7.39
C LYS A 108 -15.45 -0.75 6.64
N TRP A 109 -15.41 -0.91 5.32
CA TRP A 109 -16.60 -0.77 4.51
C TRP A 109 -17.50 -1.99 4.66
N ASP A 110 -18.76 -1.75 4.98
CA ASP A 110 -19.78 -2.77 5.25
C ASP A 110 -20.72 -3.05 4.04
N GLY A 111 -20.38 -2.53 2.87
CA GLY A 111 -21.19 -2.68 1.66
C GLY A 111 -22.45 -1.82 1.66
N THR A 112 -22.42 -0.66 2.32
CA THR A 112 -23.46 0.38 2.21
C THR A 112 -23.02 1.50 1.28
N ASP A 113 -23.99 2.20 0.70
CA ASP A 113 -23.72 3.42 -0.07
C ASP A 113 -23.52 4.65 0.85
N MET A 114 -23.36 5.83 0.25
CA MET A 114 -23.15 7.09 0.98
C MET A 114 -24.35 7.51 1.84
N TYR A 115 -25.52 6.91 1.64
CA TYR A 115 -26.75 7.15 2.39
C TYR A 115 -27.01 6.08 3.45
N GLY A 116 -26.09 5.11 3.61
CA GLY A 116 -26.24 3.99 4.54
C GLY A 116 -27.14 2.86 4.03
N GLN A 117 -27.53 2.88 2.76
CA GLN A 117 -28.38 1.82 2.19
C GLN A 117 -27.52 0.63 1.77
N LYS A 118 -27.98 -0.58 2.09
CA LYS A 118 -27.30 -1.82 1.75
C LYS A 118 -27.27 -2.02 0.24
N LEU A 119 -26.10 -2.22 -0.30
CA LEU A 119 -25.90 -2.55 -1.71
C LEU A 119 -26.14 -4.04 -1.95
N ALA A 120 -26.51 -4.39 -3.18
CA ALA A 120 -26.72 -5.78 -3.59
C ALA A 120 -25.40 -6.57 -3.60
N ASN A 121 -25.51 -7.89 -3.45
CA ASN A 121 -24.37 -8.79 -3.68
C ASN A 121 -23.84 -8.63 -5.09
N GLY A 122 -22.53 -8.67 -5.25
CA GLY A 122 -21.91 -8.51 -6.55
C GLY A 122 -20.49 -8.00 -6.49
N VAL A 123 -20.00 -7.62 -7.67
CA VAL A 123 -18.67 -7.07 -7.87
C VAL A 123 -18.71 -5.56 -7.79
N TYR A 124 -17.80 -5.01 -6.99
CA TYR A 124 -17.54 -3.59 -6.88
C TYR A 124 -16.09 -3.30 -7.22
N LEU A 125 -15.87 -2.13 -7.77
CA LEU A 125 -14.53 -1.61 -8.03
C LEU A 125 -14.17 -0.59 -6.96
N TYR A 126 -12.89 -0.44 -6.68
CA TYR A 126 -12.40 0.65 -5.85
C TYR A 126 -11.14 1.25 -6.44
N ARG A 127 -10.93 2.53 -6.17
CA ARG A 127 -9.69 3.24 -6.52
C ARG A 127 -9.26 4.15 -5.40
N VAL A 128 -7.94 4.36 -5.31
CA VAL A 128 -7.36 5.32 -4.39
C VAL A 128 -7.02 6.58 -5.14
N LEU A 129 -7.46 7.69 -4.60
CA LEU A 129 -7.11 9.02 -5.07
C LEU A 129 -6.31 9.72 -3.98
N THR A 130 -5.23 10.33 -4.37
CA THR A 130 -4.38 11.07 -3.45
C THR A 130 -3.72 12.23 -4.18
N ASN A 131 -3.60 13.35 -3.49
CA ASN A 131 -2.88 14.52 -3.97
C ASN A 131 -1.76 14.84 -2.99
N LEU A 132 -0.53 14.78 -3.43
CA LEU A 132 0.60 15.37 -2.72
C LEU A 132 0.91 16.71 -3.40
N ASN A 133 0.78 17.83 -2.68
CA ASN A 133 1.02 19.19 -3.21
C ASN A 133 0.25 19.48 -4.51
N GLY A 134 -0.99 19.00 -4.64
CA GLY A 134 -1.83 19.21 -5.83
C GLY A 134 -1.51 18.32 -7.03
N LYS A 135 -0.54 17.42 -6.92
CA LYS A 135 -0.24 16.40 -7.95
C LYS A 135 -0.80 15.05 -7.52
N SER A 136 -1.39 14.33 -8.46
CA SER A 136 -1.76 12.92 -8.24
C SER A 136 -0.48 12.10 -8.05
N LEU A 137 -0.51 11.15 -7.10
CA LEU A 137 0.60 10.22 -6.94
C LEU A 137 0.57 9.16 -8.04
N ASP A 138 1.75 8.84 -8.54
CA ASP A 138 1.91 7.70 -9.43
C ASP A 138 1.65 6.41 -8.65
N LYS A 139 0.96 5.48 -9.28
CA LYS A 139 0.81 4.12 -8.75
C LYS A 139 2.00 3.31 -9.23
N TYR A 140 2.70 2.69 -8.30
CA TYR A 140 3.75 1.75 -8.63
C TYR A 140 3.13 0.37 -8.90
N GLU A 141 3.26 -0.09 -10.13
CA GLU A 141 3.08 -1.48 -10.49
C GLU A 141 4.48 -2.11 -10.46
N SER A 142 4.80 -2.84 -9.39
CA SER A 142 6.08 -3.54 -9.30
C SER A 142 6.14 -4.62 -10.38
N GLN A 143 7.07 -4.50 -11.32
CA GLN A 143 7.30 -5.50 -12.36
C GLN A 143 8.00 -6.76 -11.83
N ASP A 144 8.60 -6.71 -10.63
CA ASP A 144 9.49 -7.75 -10.12
C ASP A 144 8.87 -8.73 -9.10
N TYR A 145 7.67 -8.46 -8.60
CA TYR A 145 6.95 -9.46 -7.82
C TYR A 145 6.03 -10.26 -8.73
N GLN A 146 6.52 -11.38 -9.22
CA GLN A 146 5.71 -12.46 -9.83
C GLN A 146 4.81 -13.13 -8.77
N ASP A 147 4.16 -12.35 -7.93
CA ASP A 147 3.05 -12.84 -7.16
C ASP A 147 1.80 -12.70 -8.03
N ASN A 148 1.62 -13.70 -8.89
CA ASN A 148 0.56 -13.82 -9.89
C ASN A 148 -0.87 -13.73 -9.32
N ASN A 149 -1.01 -13.61 -8.00
CA ASN A 149 -2.31 -13.49 -7.33
C ASN A 149 -2.76 -12.04 -7.09
N ILE A 150 -1.86 -11.07 -6.93
CA ILE A 150 -2.25 -9.68 -6.60
C ILE A 150 -2.63 -8.91 -7.86
N ASN A 151 -1.93 -9.11 -8.97
CA ASN A 151 -2.23 -8.46 -10.25
C ASN A 151 -3.56 -8.90 -10.87
N GLN A 152 -4.10 -10.04 -10.45
CA GLN A 152 -5.39 -10.55 -10.90
C GLN A 152 -6.57 -9.66 -10.47
N TYR A 153 -6.40 -8.87 -9.41
CA TYR A 153 -7.45 -8.02 -8.83
C TYR A 153 -7.26 -6.53 -9.11
N PHE A 154 -6.19 -6.13 -9.80
CA PHE A 154 -5.87 -4.73 -10.05
C PHE A 154 -5.60 -4.49 -11.53
N THR A 155 -6.61 -4.05 -12.27
CA THR A 155 -6.47 -3.73 -13.70
C THR A 155 -6.82 -2.27 -13.92
N GLY A 156 -5.93 -1.52 -14.59
CA GLY A 156 -6.17 -0.12 -14.96
C GLY A 156 -6.36 0.84 -13.78
N GLY A 157 -5.71 0.57 -12.63
CA GLY A 157 -5.79 1.43 -11.45
C GLY A 157 -7.02 1.23 -10.57
N TYR A 158 -7.79 0.16 -10.81
CA TYR A 158 -8.94 -0.24 -10.00
C TYR A 158 -8.70 -1.59 -9.34
N GLY A 159 -9.00 -1.68 -8.05
CA GLY A 159 -9.12 -2.95 -7.35
C GLY A 159 -10.54 -3.51 -7.51
N LYS A 160 -10.66 -4.82 -7.42
CA LYS A 160 -11.92 -5.55 -7.53
C LYS A 160 -12.25 -6.22 -6.19
N MET A 161 -13.47 -6.08 -5.72
CA MET A 161 -13.96 -6.72 -4.50
C MET A 161 -15.31 -7.38 -4.71
N TYR A 162 -15.59 -8.38 -3.88
CA TYR A 162 -16.79 -9.20 -3.96
C TYR A 162 -17.57 -9.10 -2.65
N LEU A 163 -18.78 -8.52 -2.73
CA LEU A 163 -19.74 -8.49 -1.64
C LEU A 163 -20.65 -9.72 -1.75
N MET A 164 -20.68 -10.55 -0.70
CA MET A 164 -21.42 -11.82 -0.65
C MET A 164 -22.11 -11.96 0.71
N ARG A 165 -23.29 -11.37 0.85
CA ARG A 165 -24.10 -11.50 2.08
C ARG A 165 -25.01 -12.70 2.02
#